data_cb54b209c83de34eb2940368cacf2626
#
_entry.id   cb54b209c83de34eb2940368cacf2626
#
_cell.length_a   1.000
_cell.length_b   1.000
_cell.length_c   1.000
_cell.angle_alpha   90.00
_cell.angle_beta   90.00
_cell.angle_gamma   90.00
#
_symmetry.space_group_name_H-M   'P 1'
#
loop_
_entity.id
_entity.type
_entity.pdbx_description
1 polymer ?
#
loop_
_entity_poly.entity_id
_entity_poly.type
_entity_poly.pdbx_seq_one_letter_code
_entity_poly.pdbx_strand_id
1 'polypeptide(L)'
;MDFAVITNNIGFLIFQGFFGLGNFTGGTLRLAVPAIILGFLLGVFIGIGRLARSRWIHLPATLYVEFFRGVPLVMVIFWFWFIIPVLLGKSLPEYSVALAAFVIFEAAYFGEIVRAGIQSVSRGQAEAATATGLRRAQTMRYVILPQALRNMIPSLLTQSIVLLKDTSLASIIGYVDLTKAAQIVNNREIRPFELYLFVAIIYWLCSYGMSTYARHLERRLAINPA
;
A
#
# COMPACT_ATOMS: atom_id res chain seq x y z
N MET A 1 -3.05 16.73 31.76
CA MET A 1 -3.07 16.58 30.30
C MET A 1 -3.47 17.91 29.70
N ASP A 2 -2.68 18.43 28.79
CA ASP A 2 -2.97 19.71 28.14
C ASP A 2 -3.13 19.50 26.63
N PHE A 3 -4.37 19.44 26.17
CA PHE A 3 -4.70 19.24 24.78
C PHE A 3 -4.61 20.54 23.94
N ALA A 4 -4.33 21.70 24.56
CA ALA A 4 -4.11 22.95 23.85
C ALA A 4 -2.92 22.84 22.86
N VAL A 5 -1.95 21.97 23.14
CA VAL A 5 -0.85 21.69 22.24
C VAL A 5 -1.32 21.20 20.85
N ILE A 6 -2.40 20.42 20.81
CA ILE A 6 -2.97 19.92 19.56
C ILE A 6 -3.66 21.07 18.81
N THR A 7 -4.52 21.83 19.47
CA THR A 7 -5.26 22.93 18.84
C THR A 7 -4.34 24.02 18.31
N ASN A 8 -3.28 24.34 19.03
CA ASN A 8 -2.28 25.32 18.61
C ASN A 8 -1.43 24.86 17.41
N ASN A 9 -1.27 23.55 17.22
CA ASN A 9 -0.46 22.97 16.15
C ASN A 9 -1.29 22.20 15.10
N ILE A 10 -2.63 22.26 15.16
CA ILE A 10 -3.50 21.45 14.31
C ILE A 10 -3.28 21.71 12.82
N GLY A 11 -3.00 22.95 12.45
CA GLY A 11 -2.67 23.32 11.08
C GLY A 11 -1.43 22.59 10.56
N PHE A 12 -0.36 22.55 11.35
CA PHE A 12 0.85 21.82 11.00
C PHE A 12 0.63 20.30 10.95
N LEU A 13 -0.02 19.74 11.96
CA LEU A 13 -0.27 18.30 12.07
C LEU A 13 -1.16 17.78 10.93
N ILE A 14 -2.27 18.46 10.66
CA ILE A 14 -3.27 17.97 9.69
C ILE A 14 -2.91 18.43 8.26
N PHE A 15 -2.71 19.74 8.01
CA PHE A 15 -2.51 20.19 6.64
C PHE A 15 -1.15 19.80 6.08
N GLN A 16 -0.09 19.87 6.88
CA GLN A 16 1.25 19.50 6.41
C GLN A 16 1.56 18.04 6.69
N GLY A 17 1.40 17.56 7.92
CA GLY A 17 1.76 16.20 8.30
C GLY A 17 0.85 15.13 7.70
N PHE A 18 -0.47 15.36 7.64
CA PHE A 18 -1.40 14.37 7.11
C PHE A 18 -1.67 14.55 5.61
N PHE A 19 -2.13 15.72 5.18
CA PHE A 19 -2.49 15.96 3.77
C PHE A 19 -1.28 16.24 2.88
N GLY A 20 -0.20 16.81 3.40
CA GLY A 20 0.96 17.23 2.60
C GLY A 20 0.72 18.52 1.84
N LEU A 21 -0.12 19.42 2.40
CA LEU A 21 -0.42 20.73 1.85
C LEU A 21 0.52 21.77 2.46
N GLY A 22 1.00 22.72 1.65
CA GLY A 22 1.90 23.79 2.08
C GLY A 22 3.33 23.66 1.54
N ASN A 23 4.27 24.38 2.15
CA ASN A 23 5.67 24.49 1.67
C ASN A 23 6.54 23.27 1.99
N PHE A 24 6.04 22.30 2.74
CA PHE A 24 6.77 21.07 3.07
C PHE A 24 6.53 20.00 2.01
N THR A 25 7.59 19.26 1.68
CA THR A 25 7.55 18.13 0.74
C THR A 25 7.02 16.84 1.38
N GLY A 26 6.38 16.93 2.58
CA GLY A 26 5.86 15.84 3.38
C GLY A 26 4.40 15.50 3.14
N GLY A 27 3.83 14.69 4.03
CA GLY A 27 2.41 14.32 4.13
C GLY A 27 2.12 12.84 3.98
N THR A 28 1.34 12.30 4.92
CA THR A 28 0.89 10.89 4.91
C THR A 28 0.18 10.53 3.60
N LEU A 29 -0.83 11.31 3.19
CA LEU A 29 -1.57 11.02 1.95
C LEU A 29 -0.75 11.26 0.69
N ARG A 30 0.14 12.24 0.70
CA ARG A 30 1.06 12.51 -0.42
C ARG A 30 2.00 11.33 -0.69
N LEU A 31 2.38 10.56 0.32
CA LEU A 31 3.17 9.34 0.17
C LEU A 31 2.28 8.13 -0.12
N ALA A 32 1.20 7.94 0.66
CA ALA A 32 0.35 6.75 0.58
C ALA A 32 -0.31 6.59 -0.79
N VAL A 33 -0.93 7.66 -1.32
CA VAL A 33 -1.71 7.56 -2.57
C VAL A 33 -0.83 7.17 -3.78
N PRO A 34 0.29 7.81 -4.06
CA PRO A 34 1.18 7.37 -5.13
C PRO A 34 1.77 5.98 -4.88
N ALA A 35 2.12 5.64 -3.63
CA ALA A 35 2.64 4.33 -3.29
C ALA A 35 1.62 3.21 -3.54
N ILE A 36 0.34 3.42 -3.20
CA ILE A 36 -0.75 2.48 -3.52
C ILE A 36 -0.88 2.30 -5.03
N ILE A 37 -0.96 3.41 -5.78
CA ILE A 37 -1.19 3.36 -7.23
C ILE A 37 -0.01 2.68 -7.94
N LEU A 38 1.21 3.14 -7.69
CA LEU A 38 2.41 2.61 -8.35
C LEU A 38 2.73 1.20 -7.88
N GLY A 39 2.57 0.92 -6.59
CA GLY A 39 2.74 -0.42 -6.01
C GLY A 39 1.72 -1.41 -6.59
N PHE A 40 0.45 -1.01 -6.75
CA PHE A 40 -0.56 -1.84 -7.39
C PHE A 40 -0.23 -2.09 -8.88
N LEU A 41 0.13 -1.06 -9.64
CA LEU A 41 0.50 -1.22 -11.05
C LEU A 41 1.68 -2.19 -11.21
N LEU A 42 2.75 -2.02 -10.43
CA LEU A 42 3.88 -2.94 -10.43
C LEU A 42 3.47 -4.34 -9.96
N GLY A 43 2.64 -4.41 -8.93
CA GLY A 43 2.08 -5.66 -8.39
C GLY A 43 1.27 -6.46 -9.41
N VAL A 44 0.50 -5.79 -10.28
CA VAL A 44 -0.22 -6.47 -11.37
C VAL A 44 0.75 -7.19 -12.30
N PHE A 45 1.85 -6.55 -12.72
CA PHE A 45 2.87 -7.20 -13.57
C PHE A 45 3.52 -8.39 -12.86
N ILE A 46 3.86 -8.25 -11.58
CA ILE A 46 4.46 -9.31 -10.78
C ILE A 46 3.47 -10.47 -10.58
N GLY A 47 2.22 -10.18 -10.24
CA GLY A 47 1.18 -11.18 -10.04
C GLY A 47 0.88 -11.99 -11.31
N ILE A 48 0.82 -11.32 -12.47
CA ILE A 48 0.70 -11.99 -13.77
C ILE A 48 1.96 -12.81 -14.07
N GLY A 49 3.15 -12.28 -13.78
CA GLY A 49 4.42 -12.99 -13.93
C GLY A 49 4.47 -14.29 -13.14
N ARG A 50 3.89 -14.34 -11.94
CA ARG A 50 3.77 -15.55 -11.13
C ARG A 50 2.80 -16.60 -11.68
N LEU A 51 1.94 -16.22 -12.62
CA LEU A 51 1.02 -17.13 -13.34
C LEU A 51 1.58 -17.57 -14.69
N ALA A 52 2.75 -17.05 -15.09
CA ALA A 52 3.37 -17.38 -16.36
C ALA A 52 3.80 -18.84 -16.41
N ARG A 53 3.62 -19.47 -17.60
CA ARG A 53 4.10 -20.86 -17.84
C ARG A 53 5.62 -20.93 -17.99
N SER A 54 6.25 -19.86 -18.43
CA SER A 54 7.70 -19.80 -18.58
C SER A 54 8.36 -19.72 -17.21
N ARG A 55 9.25 -20.65 -16.91
CA ARG A 55 10.05 -20.67 -15.68
C ARG A 55 10.92 -19.41 -15.52
N TRP A 56 11.37 -18.85 -16.65
CA TRP A 56 12.18 -17.64 -16.68
C TRP A 56 11.43 -16.37 -16.20
N ILE A 57 10.10 -16.37 -16.28
CA ILE A 57 9.26 -15.27 -15.77
C ILE A 57 8.73 -15.60 -14.39
N HIS A 58 8.25 -16.84 -14.22
CA HIS A 58 7.63 -17.29 -12.96
C HIS A 58 8.62 -17.25 -11.79
N LEU A 59 9.84 -17.78 -11.96
CA LEU A 59 10.80 -17.90 -10.87
C LEU A 59 11.26 -16.55 -10.32
N PRO A 60 11.69 -15.56 -11.12
CA PRO A 60 12.05 -14.23 -10.61
C PRO A 60 10.89 -13.52 -9.92
N ALA A 61 9.67 -13.59 -10.48
CA ALA A 61 8.49 -13.00 -9.88
C ALA A 61 8.14 -13.65 -8.53
N THR A 62 8.32 -14.96 -8.41
CA THR A 62 8.10 -15.68 -7.14
C THR A 62 9.16 -15.31 -6.11
N LEU A 63 10.44 -15.35 -6.47
CA LEU A 63 11.53 -14.97 -5.57
C LEU A 63 11.38 -13.52 -5.07
N TYR A 64 10.99 -12.60 -5.94
CA TYR A 64 10.72 -11.23 -5.57
C TYR A 64 9.64 -11.14 -4.47
N VAL A 65 8.50 -11.78 -4.67
CA VAL A 65 7.38 -11.75 -3.73
C VAL A 65 7.75 -12.41 -2.39
N GLU A 66 8.39 -13.56 -2.43
CA GLU A 66 8.81 -14.28 -1.21
C GLU A 66 9.84 -13.48 -0.43
N PHE A 67 10.80 -12.85 -1.11
CA PHE A 67 11.82 -12.02 -0.50
C PHE A 67 11.21 -10.80 0.21
N PHE A 68 10.46 -9.95 -0.51
CA PHE A 68 9.93 -8.73 0.08
C PHE A 68 8.85 -8.98 1.14
N ARG A 69 8.10 -10.09 1.06
CA ARG A 69 7.16 -10.49 2.12
C ARG A 69 7.84 -11.13 3.33
N GLY A 70 9.06 -11.59 3.18
CA GLY A 70 9.86 -12.18 4.26
C GLY A 70 10.70 -11.18 5.05
N VAL A 71 10.82 -9.93 4.56
CA VAL A 71 11.66 -8.90 5.17
C VAL A 71 10.81 -7.79 5.78
N PRO A 72 11.17 -7.20 6.93
CA PRO A 72 10.46 -6.04 7.48
C PRO A 72 10.57 -4.82 6.56
N LEU A 73 9.46 -4.09 6.38
CA LEU A 73 9.44 -2.86 5.55
C LEU A 73 10.49 -1.83 6.00
N VAL A 74 10.69 -1.68 7.31
CA VAL A 74 11.69 -0.74 7.85
C VAL A 74 13.10 -1.04 7.32
N MET A 75 13.45 -2.31 7.11
CA MET A 75 14.75 -2.69 6.54
C MET A 75 14.85 -2.29 5.08
N VAL A 76 13.76 -2.44 4.32
CA VAL A 76 13.71 -1.98 2.93
C VAL A 76 13.88 -0.47 2.85
N ILE A 77 13.23 0.31 3.73
CA ILE A 77 13.41 1.77 3.81
C ILE A 77 14.89 2.11 4.09
N PHE A 78 15.53 1.43 5.05
CA PHE A 78 16.95 1.65 5.34
C PHE A 78 17.87 1.27 4.18
N TRP A 79 17.60 0.16 3.47
CA TRP A 79 18.41 -0.20 2.30
C TRP A 79 18.34 0.89 1.23
N PHE A 80 17.16 1.41 0.95
CA PHE A 80 16.99 2.49 0.00
C PHE A 80 17.65 3.78 0.48
N TRP A 81 17.60 4.08 1.78
CA TRP A 81 18.18 5.28 2.37
C TRP A 81 19.71 5.27 2.39
N PHE A 82 20.31 4.12 2.70
CA PHE A 82 21.77 4.02 2.82
C PHE A 82 22.46 3.53 1.54
N ILE A 83 21.86 2.57 0.81
CA ILE A 83 22.54 1.94 -0.34
C ILE A 83 22.42 2.81 -1.60
N ILE A 84 21.24 3.40 -1.86
CA ILE A 84 21.02 4.18 -3.09
C ILE A 84 21.98 5.38 -3.19
N PRO A 85 22.22 6.21 -2.16
CA PRO A 85 23.19 7.29 -2.23
C PRO A 85 24.61 6.81 -2.55
N VAL A 86 25.01 5.66 -2.01
CA VAL A 86 26.32 5.06 -2.28
C VAL A 86 26.45 4.66 -3.75
N LEU A 87 25.41 4.03 -4.31
CA LEU A 87 25.41 3.58 -5.71
C LEU A 87 25.32 4.73 -6.71
N LEU A 88 24.58 5.79 -6.38
CA LEU A 88 24.36 6.93 -7.28
C LEU A 88 25.40 8.06 -7.08
N GLY A 89 26.20 8.00 -6.01
CA GLY A 89 27.14 9.07 -5.67
C GLY A 89 26.47 10.39 -5.22
N LYS A 90 25.16 10.35 -4.89
CA LYS A 90 24.38 11.51 -4.45
C LYS A 90 23.22 11.13 -3.55
N SER A 91 22.86 12.02 -2.62
CA SER A 91 21.67 11.89 -1.80
C SER A 91 20.40 12.16 -2.62
N LEU A 92 19.34 11.42 -2.32
CA LEU A 92 18.00 11.65 -2.86
C LEU A 92 17.10 12.27 -1.78
N PRO A 93 16.07 13.05 -2.17
CA PRO A 93 15.07 13.54 -1.23
C PRO A 93 14.37 12.38 -0.51
N GLU A 94 14.04 12.58 0.76
CA GLU A 94 13.38 11.60 1.64
C GLU A 94 12.09 11.04 1.00
N TYR A 95 11.32 11.91 0.37
CA TYR A 95 10.10 11.51 -0.37
C TYR A 95 10.37 10.47 -1.45
N SER A 96 11.40 10.71 -2.27
CA SER A 96 11.72 9.80 -3.40
C SER A 96 12.19 8.45 -2.90
N VAL A 97 13.00 8.44 -1.85
CA VAL A 97 13.49 7.21 -1.20
C VAL A 97 12.34 6.45 -0.56
N ALA A 98 11.50 7.13 0.22
CA ALA A 98 10.31 6.53 0.83
C ALA A 98 9.38 5.96 -0.23
N LEU A 99 9.01 6.76 -1.24
CA LEU A 99 8.11 6.31 -2.30
C LEU A 99 8.64 5.06 -3.02
N ALA A 100 9.93 5.05 -3.40
CA ALA A 100 10.53 3.89 -4.06
C ALA A 100 10.51 2.64 -3.17
N ALA A 101 10.87 2.77 -1.89
CA ALA A 101 10.84 1.67 -0.94
C ALA A 101 9.42 1.10 -0.76
N PHE A 102 8.43 1.97 -0.57
CA PHE A 102 7.03 1.57 -0.44
C PHE A 102 6.49 0.92 -1.71
N VAL A 103 6.74 1.50 -2.88
CA VAL A 103 6.27 0.93 -4.17
C VAL A 103 6.83 -0.47 -4.38
N ILE A 104 8.12 -0.66 -4.16
CA ILE A 104 8.76 -1.98 -4.35
C ILE A 104 8.27 -2.99 -3.32
N PHE A 105 8.15 -2.59 -2.07
CA PHE A 105 7.66 -3.47 -1.01
C PHE A 105 6.20 -3.87 -1.23
N GLU A 106 5.32 -2.91 -1.45
CA GLU A 106 3.89 -3.13 -1.61
C GLU A 106 3.53 -3.87 -2.90
N ALA A 107 4.34 -3.73 -3.96
CA ALA A 107 4.14 -4.49 -5.19
C ALA A 107 4.21 -6.01 -4.97
N ALA A 108 4.94 -6.49 -3.98
CA ALA A 108 4.96 -7.90 -3.61
C ALA A 108 3.62 -8.36 -3.01
N TYR A 109 3.02 -7.54 -2.15
CA TYR A 109 1.72 -7.85 -1.55
C TYR A 109 0.58 -7.72 -2.56
N PHE A 110 0.56 -6.64 -3.34
CA PHE A 110 -0.43 -6.49 -4.42
C PHE A 110 -0.29 -7.57 -5.48
N GLY A 111 0.94 -7.98 -5.82
CA GLY A 111 1.19 -9.07 -6.75
C GLY A 111 0.62 -10.40 -6.28
N GLU A 112 0.73 -10.69 -4.98
CA GLU A 112 0.13 -11.88 -4.39
C GLU A 112 -1.40 -11.81 -4.39
N ILE A 113 -1.98 -10.64 -4.09
CA ILE A 113 -3.44 -10.44 -4.14
C ILE A 113 -3.95 -10.66 -5.58
N VAL A 114 -3.25 -10.13 -6.59
CA VAL A 114 -3.62 -10.33 -8.00
C VAL A 114 -3.54 -11.81 -8.38
N ARG A 115 -2.46 -12.50 -8.02
CA ARG A 115 -2.31 -13.92 -8.27
C ARG A 115 -3.43 -14.73 -7.62
N ALA A 116 -3.67 -14.50 -6.34
CA ALA A 116 -4.69 -15.19 -5.56
C ALA A 116 -6.10 -14.93 -6.12
N GLY A 117 -6.40 -13.69 -6.49
CA GLY A 117 -7.69 -13.32 -7.06
C GLY A 117 -7.96 -13.98 -8.42
N ILE A 118 -6.96 -14.10 -9.28
CA ILE A 118 -7.12 -14.84 -10.54
C ILE A 118 -7.34 -16.34 -10.27
N GLN A 119 -6.62 -16.90 -9.31
CA GLN A 119 -6.74 -18.31 -8.94
C GLN A 119 -7.98 -18.65 -8.13
N SER A 120 -8.67 -17.67 -7.54
CA SER A 120 -9.91 -17.88 -6.79
C SER A 120 -11.13 -18.20 -7.68
N VAL A 121 -11.03 -17.92 -8.99
CA VAL A 121 -12.10 -18.28 -9.94
C VAL A 121 -12.06 -19.79 -10.20
N SER A 122 -13.22 -20.44 -10.03
CA SER A 122 -13.31 -21.91 -10.15
C SER A 122 -12.88 -22.37 -11.55
N ARG A 123 -12.21 -23.53 -11.62
CA ARG A 123 -11.76 -24.13 -12.88
C ARG A 123 -12.93 -24.41 -13.82
N GLY A 124 -14.10 -24.79 -13.27
CA GLY A 124 -15.31 -25.03 -14.06
C GLY A 124 -15.76 -23.82 -14.88
N GLN A 125 -15.51 -22.59 -14.42
CA GLN A 125 -15.79 -21.38 -15.19
C GLN A 125 -14.91 -21.29 -16.46
N ALA A 126 -13.63 -21.65 -16.33
CA ALA A 126 -12.72 -21.69 -17.47
C ALA A 126 -13.05 -22.82 -18.45
N GLU A 127 -13.43 -23.99 -17.93
CA GLU A 127 -13.84 -25.16 -18.72
C GLU A 127 -15.15 -24.90 -19.47
N ALA A 128 -16.17 -24.35 -18.81
CA ALA A 128 -17.42 -23.95 -19.44
C ALA A 128 -17.20 -22.92 -20.55
N ALA A 129 -16.37 -21.91 -20.31
CA ALA A 129 -16.01 -20.90 -21.31
C ALA A 129 -15.33 -21.54 -22.52
N THR A 130 -14.45 -22.52 -22.31
CA THR A 130 -13.78 -23.24 -23.40
C THR A 130 -14.76 -24.12 -24.18
N ALA A 131 -15.71 -24.76 -23.50
CA ALA A 131 -16.77 -25.57 -24.13
C ALA A 131 -17.69 -24.73 -25.03
N THR A 132 -17.87 -23.44 -24.77
CA THR A 132 -18.61 -22.50 -25.65
C THR A 132 -17.75 -21.95 -26.81
N GLY A 133 -16.52 -22.45 -26.98
CA GLY A 133 -15.62 -22.07 -28.09
C GLY A 133 -14.79 -20.82 -27.84
N LEU A 134 -14.76 -20.27 -26.62
CA LEU A 134 -13.91 -19.13 -26.30
C LEU A 134 -12.43 -19.51 -26.28
N ARG A 135 -11.61 -18.68 -26.94
CA ARG A 135 -10.15 -18.81 -26.89
C ARG A 135 -9.66 -18.40 -25.50
N ARG A 136 -8.47 -18.86 -25.10
CA ARG A 136 -7.87 -18.57 -23.77
C ARG A 136 -7.85 -17.08 -23.41
N ALA A 137 -7.50 -16.20 -24.34
CA ALA A 137 -7.51 -14.77 -24.11
C ALA A 137 -8.93 -14.22 -23.91
N GLN A 138 -9.91 -14.75 -24.61
CA GLN A 138 -11.32 -14.39 -24.46
C GLN A 138 -11.87 -14.89 -23.13
N THR A 139 -11.56 -16.15 -22.78
CA THR A 139 -11.91 -16.72 -21.46
C THR A 139 -11.33 -15.87 -20.31
N MET A 140 -10.05 -15.48 -20.41
CA MET A 140 -9.44 -14.63 -19.41
C MET A 140 -10.13 -13.25 -19.33
N ARG A 141 -10.37 -12.60 -20.48
CA ARG A 141 -10.91 -11.24 -20.53
C ARG A 141 -12.39 -11.17 -20.13
N TYR A 142 -13.20 -12.12 -20.59
CA TYR A 142 -14.67 -12.02 -20.46
C TYR A 142 -15.25 -12.84 -19.32
N VAL A 143 -14.54 -13.86 -18.84
CA VAL A 143 -15.05 -14.77 -17.78
C VAL A 143 -14.22 -14.66 -16.50
N ILE A 144 -12.90 -14.84 -16.59
CA ILE A 144 -12.05 -14.92 -15.39
C ILE A 144 -11.79 -13.53 -14.80
N LEU A 145 -11.29 -12.58 -15.60
CA LEU A 145 -10.86 -11.28 -15.11
C LEU A 145 -11.97 -10.48 -14.41
N PRO A 146 -13.22 -10.41 -14.90
CA PRO A 146 -14.30 -9.71 -14.20
C PRO A 146 -14.62 -10.30 -12.83
N GLN A 147 -14.58 -11.63 -12.70
CA GLN A 147 -14.80 -12.32 -11.44
C GLN A 147 -13.60 -12.13 -10.49
N ALA A 148 -12.38 -12.32 -11.00
CA ALA A 148 -11.15 -12.13 -10.25
C ALA A 148 -11.04 -10.71 -9.67
N LEU A 149 -11.37 -9.67 -10.45
CA LEU A 149 -11.37 -8.28 -9.98
C LEU A 149 -12.31 -8.08 -8.79
N ARG A 150 -13.54 -8.63 -8.86
CA ARG A 150 -14.48 -8.55 -7.74
C ARG A 150 -13.93 -9.23 -6.49
N ASN A 151 -13.30 -10.40 -6.64
CA ASN A 151 -12.73 -11.15 -5.54
C ASN A 151 -11.48 -10.46 -4.92
N MET A 152 -10.74 -9.68 -5.71
CA MET A 152 -9.54 -8.95 -5.23
C MET A 152 -9.86 -7.68 -4.45
N ILE A 153 -10.96 -6.97 -4.78
CA ILE A 153 -11.27 -5.63 -4.24
C ILE A 153 -11.16 -5.57 -2.71
N PRO A 154 -11.74 -6.49 -1.92
CA PRO A 154 -11.65 -6.45 -0.47
C PRO A 154 -10.19 -6.50 0.04
N SER A 155 -9.41 -7.42 -0.53
CA SER A 155 -8.00 -7.57 -0.16
C SER A 155 -7.14 -6.38 -0.57
N LEU A 156 -7.41 -5.77 -1.74
CA LEU A 156 -6.73 -4.55 -2.19
C LEU A 156 -7.01 -3.37 -1.26
N LEU A 157 -8.25 -3.21 -0.82
CA LEU A 157 -8.62 -2.17 0.15
C LEU A 157 -7.96 -2.42 1.50
N THR A 158 -7.95 -3.66 1.99
CA THR A 158 -7.27 -4.03 3.24
C THR A 158 -5.79 -3.72 3.17
N GLN A 159 -5.09 -4.08 2.08
CA GLN A 159 -3.69 -3.77 1.90
C GLN A 159 -3.42 -2.26 1.81
N SER A 160 -4.31 -1.50 1.15
CA SER A 160 -4.21 -0.04 1.10
C SER A 160 -4.34 0.61 2.48
N ILE A 161 -5.16 0.04 3.38
CA ILE A 161 -5.27 0.50 4.78
C ILE A 161 -3.98 0.19 5.56
N VAL A 162 -3.37 -0.97 5.32
CA VAL A 162 -2.08 -1.33 5.93
C VAL A 162 -1.03 -0.33 5.47
N LEU A 163 -0.88 -0.11 4.17
CA LEU A 163 0.08 0.83 3.60
C LEU A 163 -0.10 2.25 4.17
N LEU A 164 -1.34 2.74 4.30
CA LEU A 164 -1.60 4.06 4.89
C LEU A 164 -1.00 4.21 6.28
N LYS A 165 -1.09 3.18 7.12
CA LYS A 165 -0.48 3.18 8.47
C LYS A 165 1.04 3.05 8.40
N ASP A 166 1.52 2.22 7.51
CA ASP A 166 2.94 1.93 7.35
C ASP A 166 3.72 3.15 6.85
N THR A 167 3.06 4.15 6.22
CA THR A 167 3.72 5.42 5.87
C THR A 167 4.35 6.10 7.08
N SER A 168 3.87 5.85 8.30
CA SER A 168 4.48 6.35 9.54
C SER A 168 5.94 5.92 9.72
N LEU A 169 6.35 4.79 9.14
CA LEU A 169 7.74 4.32 9.16
C LEU A 169 8.69 5.23 8.35
N ALA A 170 8.18 6.00 7.41
CA ALA A 170 9.01 6.97 6.67
C ALA A 170 9.55 8.10 7.56
N SER A 171 8.93 8.33 8.72
CA SER A 171 9.42 9.27 9.74
C SER A 171 10.86 8.97 10.20
N ILE A 172 11.30 7.71 10.12
CA ILE A 172 12.63 7.23 10.55
C ILE A 172 13.73 7.85 9.69
N ILE A 173 13.50 8.03 8.39
CA ILE A 173 14.46 8.66 7.47
C ILE A 173 14.27 10.18 7.34
N GLY A 174 13.42 10.77 8.21
CA GLY A 174 13.21 12.23 8.24
C GLY A 174 12.01 12.71 7.40
N TYR A 175 11.31 11.84 6.66
CA TYR A 175 10.13 12.23 5.90
C TYR A 175 9.03 12.76 6.84
N VAL A 176 8.50 13.94 6.53
CA VAL A 176 7.52 14.61 7.41
C VAL A 176 6.10 14.13 7.07
N ASP A 177 5.74 12.97 7.62
CA ASP A 177 4.35 12.49 7.71
C ASP A 177 3.66 13.01 8.98
N LEU A 178 2.44 12.55 9.28
CA LEU A 178 1.73 12.91 10.50
C LEU A 178 2.51 12.55 11.78
N THR A 179 3.18 11.39 11.78
CA THR A 179 3.98 10.92 12.93
C THR A 179 5.20 11.79 13.15
N LYS A 180 5.92 12.13 12.08
CA LYS A 180 7.08 13.03 12.15
C LYS A 180 6.67 14.45 12.52
N ALA A 181 5.54 14.93 12.01
CA ALA A 181 4.99 16.23 12.40
C ALA A 181 4.72 16.29 13.91
N ALA A 182 4.09 15.24 14.47
CA ALA A 182 3.89 15.13 15.92
C ALA A 182 5.21 15.07 16.69
N GLN A 183 6.22 14.35 16.18
CA GLN A 183 7.55 14.30 16.78
C GLN A 183 8.23 15.70 16.81
N ILE A 184 8.09 16.46 15.73
CA ILE A 184 8.62 17.84 15.65
C ILE A 184 7.96 18.74 16.70
N VAL A 185 6.63 18.67 16.84
CA VAL A 185 5.91 19.42 17.86
C VAL A 185 6.32 18.96 19.26
N ASN A 186 6.43 17.63 19.48
CA ASN A 186 6.85 17.09 20.76
C ASN A 186 8.25 17.54 21.20
N ASN A 187 9.17 17.70 20.27
CA ASN A 187 10.53 18.19 20.61
C ASN A 187 10.53 19.64 21.12
N ARG A 188 9.47 20.42 20.84
CA ARG A 188 9.30 21.80 21.33
C ARG A 188 8.46 21.88 22.60
N GLU A 189 7.37 21.12 22.64
CA GLU A 189 6.32 21.26 23.69
C GLU A 189 6.48 20.22 24.82
N ILE A 190 7.24 19.13 24.60
CA ILE A 190 7.44 18.01 25.54
C ILE A 190 6.11 17.44 26.04
N ARG A 191 5.22 17.11 25.11
CA ARG A 191 3.88 16.57 25.35
C ARG A 191 3.63 15.28 24.56
N PRO A 192 4.41 14.20 24.79
CA PRO A 192 4.36 13.01 23.95
C PRO A 192 3.01 12.28 24.03
N PHE A 193 2.42 12.19 25.19
CA PHE A 193 1.16 11.45 25.38
C PHE A 193 0.04 12.05 24.53
N GLU A 194 -0.21 13.34 24.65
CA GLU A 194 -1.28 14.04 23.95
C GLU A 194 -1.08 13.98 22.41
N LEU A 195 0.14 14.19 21.95
CA LEU A 195 0.46 14.21 20.53
C LEU A 195 0.37 12.82 19.88
N TYR A 196 0.96 11.78 20.52
CA TYR A 196 0.89 10.43 19.94
C TYR A 196 -0.49 9.80 20.09
N LEU A 197 -1.26 10.16 21.13
CA LEU A 197 -2.67 9.79 21.21
C LEU A 197 -3.47 10.39 20.05
N PHE A 198 -3.24 11.68 19.74
CA PHE A 198 -3.86 12.34 18.60
C PHE A 198 -3.52 11.64 17.28
N VAL A 199 -2.23 11.35 17.05
CA VAL A 199 -1.78 10.61 15.84
C VAL A 199 -2.49 9.26 15.74
N ALA A 200 -2.55 8.50 16.85
CA ALA A 200 -3.22 7.20 16.88
C ALA A 200 -4.72 7.31 16.55
N ILE A 201 -5.40 8.34 17.08
CA ILE A 201 -6.82 8.59 16.78
C ILE A 201 -7.02 8.91 15.30
N ILE A 202 -6.19 9.75 14.69
CA ILE A 202 -6.32 10.09 13.26
C ILE A 202 -6.11 8.85 12.38
N TYR A 203 -5.06 8.06 12.61
CA TYR A 203 -4.85 6.81 11.85
C TYR A 203 -5.99 5.81 12.08
N TRP A 204 -6.50 5.71 13.30
CA TRP A 204 -7.64 4.85 13.60
C TRP A 204 -8.91 5.29 12.88
N LEU A 205 -9.25 6.58 12.90
CA LEU A 205 -10.44 7.13 12.21
C LEU A 205 -10.35 6.88 10.69
N CYS A 206 -9.19 7.14 10.07
CA CYS A 206 -8.99 6.88 8.65
C CYS A 206 -9.10 5.40 8.32
N SER A 207 -8.44 4.53 9.09
CA SER A 207 -8.48 3.09 8.91
C SER A 207 -9.88 2.53 9.14
N TYR A 208 -10.60 3.00 10.14
CA TYR A 208 -11.97 2.60 10.43
C TYR A 208 -12.94 3.00 9.31
N GLY A 209 -12.82 4.24 8.83
CA GLY A 209 -13.62 4.72 7.69
C GLY A 209 -13.38 3.89 6.43
N MET A 210 -12.12 3.70 6.06
CA MET A 210 -11.75 2.86 4.91
C MET A 210 -12.19 1.41 5.07
N SER A 211 -12.04 0.82 6.27
CA SER A 211 -12.49 -0.56 6.55
C SER A 211 -14.01 -0.71 6.48
N THR A 212 -14.75 0.30 6.92
CA THR A 212 -16.22 0.29 6.84
C THR A 212 -16.68 0.37 5.38
N TYR A 213 -16.02 1.21 4.58
CA TYR A 213 -16.26 1.28 3.15
C TYR A 213 -15.90 -0.03 2.44
N ALA A 214 -14.76 -0.65 2.79
CA ALA A 214 -14.34 -1.94 2.26
C ALA A 214 -15.40 -3.03 2.52
N ARG A 215 -15.89 -3.15 3.76
CA ARG A 215 -16.96 -4.10 4.11
C ARG A 215 -18.26 -3.82 3.36
N HIS A 216 -18.60 -2.56 3.11
CA HIS A 216 -19.78 -2.22 2.31
C HIS A 216 -19.63 -2.68 0.84
N LEU A 217 -18.46 -2.47 0.24
CA LEU A 217 -18.17 -2.96 -1.11
C LEU A 217 -18.15 -4.48 -1.17
N GLU A 218 -17.57 -5.15 -0.20
CA GLU A 218 -17.54 -6.61 -0.11
C GLU A 218 -18.95 -7.20 -0.12
N ARG A 219 -19.87 -6.65 0.69
CA ARG A 219 -21.28 -7.08 0.70
C ARG A 219 -21.99 -6.85 -0.63
N ARG A 220 -21.67 -5.78 -1.36
CA ARG A 220 -22.25 -5.51 -2.68
C ARG A 220 -21.67 -6.40 -3.79
N LEU A 221 -20.41 -6.80 -3.66
CA LEU A 221 -19.69 -7.60 -4.64
C LEU A 221 -19.81 -9.10 -4.38
N ALA A 222 -20.18 -9.51 -3.16
CA ALA A 222 -20.45 -10.89 -2.84
C ALA A 222 -21.56 -11.39 -3.77
N ILE A 223 -21.21 -12.30 -4.68
CA ILE A 223 -22.18 -13.08 -5.44
C ILE A 223 -22.82 -13.99 -4.41
N ASN A 224 -24.13 -13.82 -4.13
CA ASN A 224 -24.87 -14.77 -3.32
C ASN A 224 -24.61 -16.17 -3.90
N PRO A 225 -24.03 -17.11 -3.14
CA PRO A 225 -24.07 -18.50 -3.54
C PRO A 225 -25.54 -18.90 -3.51
N ALA A 226 -26.11 -19.15 -4.68
CA ALA A 226 -27.37 -19.80 -4.80
C ALA A 226 -27.28 -21.25 -4.31
#